data_15bd82d17b0290031f9f37b6c2e90dc9
#
_entry.id   15bd82d17b0290031f9f37b6c2e90dc9
#
_cell.length_a   1.000
_cell.length_b   1.000
_cell.length_c   1.000
_cell.angle_alpha   90.00
_cell.angle_beta   90.00
_cell.angle_gamma   90.00
#
_symmetry.space_group_name_H-M   'P 1'
#
loop_
_entity.id
_entity.type
_entity.pdbx_description
1 polymer ?
#
loop_
_entity_poly.entity_id
_entity_poly.type
_entity_poly.pdbx_seq_one_letter_code
_entity_poly.pdbx_strand_id
1 'polypeptide(L)'
;MKNIMRNKEVKLFAVIFAVFIASMMLFATTAHAATVTTKNMPSKSVCVGSSKTLAKPNVSGFKWKAINNTYYTLTTAGKLTGKKVGTASFSVTCKNVKYVYKVTVKNRPKLNCTSKTIRVTEKLNLKVLNAGNSTVIWTYKNPKVVYDGVGYGPGTTTATARCAGVTMTCKVTVKDYNGSLAKKMAPKANANVLSAFDKLGFKIKYDPTVNYGGCFNAHERTITLRFVGDNTIYHEMGHFLAFVAGNVDRSSDFAAIYNSEKSKFTGINRSYATQNATEYFAESYHDYILQPTETKKKLPKTCSAISDAVKKVTPTRVARVKEIYGPFWK
;
A
#
# COMPACT_ATOMS: atom_id res chain seq x y z
N MET A 1 16.51 -98.88 53.96
CA MET A 1 17.24 -97.57 54.02
C MET A 1 17.45 -96.90 52.64
N LYS A 2 17.46 -97.56 51.49
CA LYS A 2 17.72 -96.90 50.15
C LYS A 2 16.57 -96.03 49.65
N ASN A 3 15.32 -96.25 50.04
CA ASN A 3 14.19 -95.47 49.53
C ASN A 3 13.95 -94.08 50.23
N ILE A 4 14.46 -93.94 51.47
CA ILE A 4 14.26 -92.69 52.24
C ILE A 4 15.26 -91.61 51.81
N MET A 5 16.52 -92.00 51.42
CA MET A 5 17.50 -91.03 50.93
C MET A 5 17.14 -90.46 49.55
N ARG A 6 16.57 -91.29 48.66
CA ARG A 6 16.16 -90.84 47.31
C ARG A 6 15.06 -89.78 47.32
N ASN A 7 14.11 -89.88 48.29
CA ASN A 7 13.07 -88.87 48.43
C ASN A 7 13.55 -87.55 49.06
N LYS A 8 14.59 -87.52 49.84
CA LYS A 8 15.17 -86.30 50.41
C LYS A 8 15.96 -85.53 49.36
N GLU A 9 16.68 -86.19 48.49
CA GLU A 9 17.41 -85.55 47.42
C GLU A 9 16.52 -85.00 46.35
N VAL A 10 15.46 -85.70 45.96
CA VAL A 10 14.47 -85.20 44.98
C VAL A 10 13.68 -84.00 45.54
N LYS A 11 13.34 -84.01 46.86
CA LYS A 11 12.71 -82.81 47.47
C LYS A 11 13.69 -81.62 47.59
N LEU A 12 14.97 -81.90 47.87
CA LEU A 12 15.95 -80.83 47.95
C LEU A 12 16.25 -80.20 46.55
N PHE A 13 16.31 -81.02 45.49
CA PHE A 13 16.40 -80.59 44.12
C PHE A 13 15.19 -79.81 43.66
N ALA A 14 13.96 -80.23 44.01
CA ALA A 14 12.74 -79.55 43.68
C ALA A 14 12.63 -78.16 44.38
N VAL A 15 13.09 -78.05 45.64
CA VAL A 15 13.12 -76.80 46.39
C VAL A 15 14.22 -75.83 45.84
N ILE A 16 15.41 -76.32 45.50
CA ILE A 16 16.49 -75.53 44.90
C ILE A 16 16.05 -75.02 43.49
N PHE A 17 15.38 -75.89 42.69
CA PHE A 17 14.90 -75.48 41.37
C PHE A 17 13.72 -74.48 41.44
N ALA A 18 12.85 -74.61 42.44
CA ALA A 18 11.76 -73.67 42.71
C ALA A 18 12.29 -72.29 43.20
N VAL A 19 13.36 -72.26 44.04
CA VAL A 19 13.98 -71.04 44.48
C VAL A 19 14.76 -70.38 43.33
N PHE A 20 15.36 -71.20 42.45
CA PHE A 20 16.06 -70.64 41.25
C PHE A 20 15.11 -70.04 40.23
N ILE A 21 13.94 -70.63 39.99
CA ILE A 21 12.87 -70.07 39.16
C ILE A 21 12.27 -68.83 39.81
N ALA A 22 12.03 -68.85 41.15
CA ALA A 22 11.56 -67.70 41.87
C ALA A 22 12.54 -66.50 41.85
N SER A 23 13.88 -66.81 41.96
CA SER A 23 14.91 -65.77 41.83
C SER A 23 15.09 -65.26 40.40
N MET A 24 14.85 -66.07 39.37
CA MET A 24 14.81 -65.64 37.98
C MET A 24 13.58 -64.80 37.65
N MET A 25 12.44 -65.05 38.33
CA MET A 25 11.25 -64.23 38.16
C MET A 25 11.33 -62.90 38.91
N LEU A 26 12.20 -62.71 39.87
CA LEU A 26 12.40 -61.45 40.58
C LEU A 26 13.30 -60.45 39.84
N PHE A 27 13.94 -60.86 38.74
CA PHE A 27 14.73 -59.97 37.85
C PHE A 27 14.06 -59.76 36.51
N ALA A 28 12.76 -60.05 36.35
CA ALA A 28 11.98 -59.40 35.29
C ALA A 28 11.84 -57.95 35.68
N THR A 29 12.92 -57.18 35.46
CA THR A 29 12.81 -55.73 35.39
C THR A 29 11.75 -55.47 34.33
N THR A 30 10.56 -55.07 34.74
CA THR A 30 9.61 -54.44 33.87
C THR A 30 10.34 -53.24 33.25
N ALA A 31 10.90 -53.44 32.06
CA ALA A 31 11.34 -52.33 31.26
C ALA A 31 10.07 -51.51 31.02
N HIS A 32 9.79 -50.56 31.91
CA HIS A 32 8.79 -49.51 31.65
C HIS A 32 9.24 -48.86 30.36
N ALA A 33 8.55 -49.19 29.28
CA ALA A 33 8.73 -48.48 28.04
C ALA A 33 8.52 -46.99 28.37
N ALA A 34 9.60 -46.20 28.36
CA ALA A 34 9.54 -44.77 28.68
C ALA A 34 8.47 -44.15 27.80
N THR A 35 7.36 -43.67 28.40
CA THR A 35 6.23 -43.07 27.69
C THR A 35 6.77 -41.85 26.94
N VAL A 36 6.76 -41.92 25.60
CA VAL A 36 7.15 -40.78 24.73
C VAL A 36 6.00 -39.79 24.69
N THR A 37 6.19 -38.64 25.31
CA THR A 37 5.25 -37.52 25.22
C THR A 37 5.33 -36.83 23.86
N THR A 38 4.18 -36.53 23.24
CA THR A 38 4.14 -35.81 21.98
C THR A 38 3.90 -34.34 22.23
N LYS A 39 4.78 -33.44 21.64
CA LYS A 39 4.68 -32.00 21.68
C LYS A 39 4.49 -31.47 20.26
N ASN A 40 3.32 -30.90 19.98
CA ASN A 40 3.05 -30.21 18.72
C ASN A 40 3.74 -28.85 18.73
N MET A 41 4.58 -28.61 17.71
CA MET A 41 5.28 -27.34 17.53
C MET A 41 4.43 -26.40 16.65
N PRO A 42 4.57 -25.07 16.78
CA PRO A 42 3.87 -24.12 15.93
C PRO A 42 4.10 -24.43 14.44
N SER A 43 3.02 -24.42 13.66
CA SER A 43 3.08 -24.65 12.20
C SER A 43 4.04 -23.70 11.52
N LYS A 44 4.78 -24.19 10.54
CA LYS A 44 5.75 -23.41 9.77
C LYS A 44 5.33 -23.34 8.31
N SER A 45 5.48 -22.14 7.70
CA SER A 45 5.25 -21.99 6.26
C SER A 45 6.49 -21.47 5.56
N VAL A 46 6.71 -21.91 4.32
CA VAL A 46 7.76 -21.48 3.42
C VAL A 46 7.19 -21.44 1.99
N CYS A 47 7.72 -20.56 1.14
CA CYS A 47 7.32 -20.54 -0.27
C CYS A 47 8.18 -21.51 -1.10
N VAL A 48 7.66 -21.99 -2.21
CA VAL A 48 8.42 -22.75 -3.20
C VAL A 48 9.68 -21.97 -3.59
N GLY A 49 10.84 -22.64 -3.56
CA GLY A 49 12.17 -22.06 -3.87
C GLY A 49 12.74 -21.14 -2.79
N SER A 50 12.03 -20.91 -1.69
CA SER A 50 12.52 -20.12 -0.56
C SER A 50 12.99 -21.02 0.57
N SER A 51 13.89 -20.49 1.40
CA SER A 51 14.41 -21.18 2.58
C SER A 51 14.17 -20.38 3.86
N LYS A 52 14.03 -21.10 4.97
CA LYS A 52 13.90 -20.54 6.32
C LYS A 52 14.60 -21.43 7.32
N THR A 53 15.38 -20.87 8.22
CA THR A 53 15.97 -21.62 9.34
C THR A 53 14.92 -21.80 10.44
N LEU A 54 14.71 -23.05 10.88
CA LEU A 54 13.83 -23.36 11.98
C LEU A 54 14.57 -23.20 13.31
N ALA A 55 13.90 -22.56 14.28
CA ALA A 55 14.40 -22.49 15.64
C ALA A 55 14.35 -23.89 16.30
N LYS A 56 15.41 -24.29 16.96
CA LYS A 56 15.43 -25.50 17.79
C LYS A 56 14.54 -25.29 19.03
N PRO A 57 13.88 -26.35 19.53
CA PRO A 57 13.36 -26.33 20.89
C PRO A 57 14.48 -26.07 21.90
N ASN A 58 14.16 -25.40 23.00
CA ASN A 58 15.13 -25.18 24.08
C ASN A 58 15.32 -26.49 24.89
N VAL A 59 16.02 -27.45 24.30
CA VAL A 59 16.29 -28.77 24.88
C VAL A 59 17.70 -29.17 24.54
N SER A 60 18.47 -29.49 25.56
CA SER A 60 19.86 -30.00 25.41
C SER A 60 19.87 -31.30 24.60
N GLY A 61 20.81 -31.39 23.64
CA GLY A 61 20.98 -32.57 22.79
C GLY A 61 20.05 -32.62 21.56
N PHE A 62 19.17 -31.64 21.33
CA PHE A 62 18.32 -31.62 20.14
C PHE A 62 19.13 -31.45 18.84
N LYS A 63 18.95 -32.38 17.91
CA LYS A 63 19.58 -32.34 16.57
C LYS A 63 18.51 -32.48 15.49
N TRP A 64 18.57 -31.64 14.46
CA TRP A 64 17.75 -31.79 13.27
C TRP A 64 18.13 -33.08 12.52
N LYS A 65 17.13 -33.78 11.99
CA LYS A 65 17.33 -34.88 11.05
C LYS A 65 17.13 -34.34 9.63
N ALA A 66 18.01 -34.70 8.70
CA ALA A 66 17.85 -34.37 7.30
C ALA A 66 16.58 -35.04 6.72
N ILE A 67 15.79 -34.26 5.96
CA ILE A 67 14.57 -34.74 5.32
C ILE A 67 14.56 -34.25 3.87
N ASN A 68 14.21 -35.14 2.96
CA ASN A 68 13.97 -34.82 1.56
C ASN A 68 12.69 -35.52 1.13
N ASN A 69 11.55 -34.79 1.16
CA ASN A 69 10.27 -35.33 0.70
C ASN A 69 9.75 -34.54 -0.53
N THR A 70 8.54 -34.84 -0.98
CA THR A 70 7.89 -34.22 -2.14
C THR A 70 7.75 -32.70 -1.97
N TYR A 71 7.49 -32.20 -0.77
CA TYR A 71 7.11 -30.81 -0.55
C TYR A 71 8.26 -29.94 -0.11
N TYR A 72 9.24 -30.47 0.66
CA TYR A 72 10.35 -29.68 1.19
C TYR A 72 11.59 -30.53 1.47
N THR A 73 12.71 -29.83 1.67
CA THR A 73 13.92 -30.38 2.27
C THR A 73 14.18 -29.71 3.62
N LEU A 74 14.74 -30.47 4.57
CA LEU A 74 15.26 -29.97 5.84
C LEU A 74 16.69 -30.48 5.99
N THR A 75 17.62 -29.59 6.29
CA THR A 75 19.02 -29.96 6.55
C THR A 75 19.25 -30.25 8.03
N THR A 76 20.38 -30.89 8.39
CA THR A 76 20.83 -31.07 9.77
C THR A 76 21.16 -29.75 10.50
N ALA A 77 21.33 -28.66 9.77
CA ALA A 77 21.42 -27.30 10.31
C ALA A 77 20.04 -26.64 10.57
N GLY A 78 18.94 -27.32 10.24
CA GLY A 78 17.58 -26.80 10.41
C GLY A 78 17.10 -25.86 9.27
N LYS A 79 17.79 -25.82 8.14
CA LYS A 79 17.37 -25.03 6.97
C LYS A 79 16.27 -25.78 6.23
N LEU A 80 15.04 -25.25 6.30
CA LEU A 80 13.87 -25.72 5.60
C LEU A 80 13.77 -25.02 4.23
N THR A 81 13.65 -25.79 3.13
CA THR A 81 13.48 -25.25 1.76
C THR A 81 12.23 -25.86 1.11
N GLY A 82 11.32 -25.01 0.61
CA GLY A 82 10.12 -25.44 -0.09
C GLY A 82 10.40 -25.92 -1.51
N LYS A 83 9.83 -27.09 -1.91
CA LYS A 83 9.97 -27.70 -3.25
C LYS A 83 8.68 -27.61 -4.05
N LYS A 84 7.56 -28.05 -3.48
CA LYS A 84 6.26 -28.11 -4.13
C LYS A 84 5.17 -27.71 -3.14
N VAL A 85 4.14 -27.05 -3.61
CA VAL A 85 2.99 -26.66 -2.79
C VAL A 85 2.35 -27.90 -2.15
N GLY A 86 2.09 -27.80 -0.86
CA GLY A 86 1.47 -28.86 -0.07
C GLY A 86 1.82 -28.78 1.40
N THR A 87 1.29 -29.71 2.18
CA THR A 87 1.53 -29.78 3.61
C THR A 87 1.99 -31.16 3.98
N ALA A 88 3.04 -31.25 4.78
CA ALA A 88 3.49 -32.49 5.39
C ALA A 88 4.02 -32.24 6.79
N SER A 89 3.96 -33.26 7.64
CA SER A 89 4.51 -33.19 8.99
C SER A 89 5.79 -34.03 9.08
N PHE A 90 6.68 -33.65 9.99
CA PHE A 90 7.79 -34.49 10.41
C PHE A 90 7.93 -34.43 11.94
N SER A 91 8.64 -35.39 12.49
CA SER A 91 8.93 -35.39 13.91
C SER A 91 10.42 -35.63 14.19
N VAL A 92 10.87 -35.08 15.31
CA VAL A 92 12.20 -35.33 15.87
C VAL A 92 11.99 -35.71 17.34
N THR A 93 12.50 -36.88 17.73
CA THR A 93 12.48 -37.30 19.13
C THR A 93 13.78 -36.90 19.78
N CYS A 94 13.70 -36.22 20.92
CA CYS A 94 14.84 -35.86 21.75
C CYS A 94 14.46 -36.17 23.20
N LYS A 95 15.28 -37.01 23.86
CA LYS A 95 14.92 -37.62 25.14
C LYS A 95 13.56 -38.33 24.99
N ASN A 96 12.67 -38.23 25.93
CA ASN A 96 11.34 -38.88 25.90
C ASN A 96 10.26 -37.94 25.29
N VAL A 97 10.63 -36.97 24.44
CA VAL A 97 9.66 -36.03 23.81
C VAL A 97 9.79 -36.11 22.29
N LYS A 98 8.64 -36.39 21.64
CA LYS A 98 8.45 -36.37 20.19
C LYS A 98 7.94 -34.99 19.78
N TYR A 99 8.78 -34.16 19.16
CA TYR A 99 8.43 -32.84 18.63
C TYR A 99 7.88 -32.99 17.23
N VAL A 100 6.61 -32.63 17.01
CA VAL A 100 5.92 -32.73 15.71
C VAL A 100 5.82 -31.35 15.07
N TYR A 101 6.32 -31.23 13.85
CA TYR A 101 6.30 -30.00 13.05
C TYR A 101 5.38 -30.19 11.84
N LYS A 102 4.38 -29.33 11.70
CA LYS A 102 3.57 -29.21 10.48
C LYS A 102 4.19 -28.14 9.58
N VAL A 103 4.55 -28.51 8.35
CA VAL A 103 5.13 -27.61 7.33
C VAL A 103 4.16 -27.45 6.18
N THR A 104 3.85 -26.20 5.85
CA THR A 104 3.04 -25.86 4.67
C THR A 104 3.92 -25.10 3.68
N VAL A 105 4.06 -25.64 2.48
CA VAL A 105 4.72 -24.97 1.34
C VAL A 105 3.67 -24.29 0.51
N LYS A 106 3.83 -22.98 0.29
CA LYS A 106 2.89 -22.12 -0.46
C LYS A 106 3.52 -21.68 -1.79
N ASN A 107 2.69 -21.25 -2.74
CA ASN A 107 3.19 -20.56 -3.92
C ASN A 107 3.95 -19.30 -3.52
N ARG A 108 5.02 -19.01 -4.27
CA ARG A 108 5.77 -17.77 -4.08
C ARG A 108 4.94 -16.57 -4.53
N PRO A 109 4.90 -15.47 -3.76
CA PRO A 109 4.32 -14.23 -4.21
C PRO A 109 4.93 -13.78 -5.55
N LYS A 110 4.09 -13.30 -6.46
CA LYS A 110 4.51 -12.71 -7.74
C LYS A 110 3.58 -11.57 -8.13
N LEU A 111 4.06 -10.64 -8.92
CA LEU A 111 3.22 -9.60 -9.52
C LEU A 111 2.35 -10.17 -10.64
N ASN A 112 1.18 -9.56 -10.85
CA ASN A 112 0.32 -9.85 -12.00
C ASN A 112 0.96 -9.41 -13.33
N CYS A 113 1.93 -8.48 -13.33
CA CYS A 113 2.74 -8.11 -14.49
C CYS A 113 4.09 -7.52 -14.04
N THR A 114 5.09 -7.56 -14.93
CA THR A 114 6.44 -7.00 -14.71
C THR A 114 6.65 -5.67 -15.44
N SER A 115 5.72 -5.28 -16.31
CA SER A 115 5.67 -3.98 -16.96
C SER A 115 4.22 -3.52 -17.10
N LYS A 116 3.99 -2.20 -17.02
CA LYS A 116 2.67 -1.58 -17.14
C LYS A 116 2.79 -0.18 -17.73
N THR A 117 1.92 0.14 -18.67
CA THR A 117 1.75 1.50 -19.17
C THR A 117 0.39 2.01 -18.73
N ILE A 118 0.36 3.23 -18.18
CA ILE A 118 -0.84 3.98 -17.79
C ILE A 118 -0.71 5.42 -18.26
N ARG A 119 -1.76 6.21 -18.09
CA ARG A 119 -1.75 7.66 -18.30
C ARG A 119 -1.79 8.42 -16.98
N VAL A 120 -1.46 9.68 -17.03
CA VAL A 120 -1.66 10.61 -15.88
C VAL A 120 -3.11 10.49 -15.40
N THR A 121 -3.30 10.42 -14.09
CA THR A 121 -4.53 10.18 -13.33
C THR A 121 -5.10 8.75 -13.38
N GLU A 122 -4.50 7.84 -14.13
CA GLU A 122 -4.95 6.44 -14.13
C GLU A 122 -4.36 5.63 -12.98
N LYS A 123 -5.16 4.71 -12.44
CA LYS A 123 -4.71 3.76 -11.41
C LYS A 123 -3.86 2.65 -12.01
N LEU A 124 -2.77 2.33 -11.35
CA LEU A 124 -1.81 1.32 -11.79
C LEU A 124 -2.37 -0.11 -11.72
N ASN A 125 -3.25 -0.40 -10.77
CA ASN A 125 -3.91 -1.70 -10.59
C ASN A 125 -2.93 -2.90 -10.56
N LEU A 126 -1.75 -2.74 -9.96
CA LEU A 126 -0.85 -3.84 -9.66
C LEU A 126 -1.39 -4.69 -8.52
N LYS A 127 -1.20 -6.02 -8.64
CA LYS A 127 -1.62 -6.99 -7.63
C LYS A 127 -0.49 -7.96 -7.35
N VAL A 128 -0.31 -8.31 -6.08
CA VAL A 128 0.55 -9.43 -5.68
C VAL A 128 -0.31 -10.69 -5.62
N LEU A 129 -0.02 -11.62 -6.48
CA LEU A 129 -0.62 -12.96 -6.49
C LEU A 129 0.06 -13.83 -5.44
N ASN A 130 -0.67 -14.76 -4.84
CA ASN A 130 -0.20 -15.68 -3.79
C ASN A 130 0.29 -14.99 -2.50
N ALA A 131 -0.17 -13.78 -2.22
CA ALA A 131 0.19 -13.07 -0.98
C ALA A 131 -0.34 -13.78 0.28
N GLY A 132 -1.46 -14.51 0.17
CA GLY A 132 -2.18 -15.06 1.33
C GLY A 132 -2.61 -13.92 2.26
N ASN A 133 -2.41 -14.10 3.56
CA ASN A 133 -2.68 -13.08 4.58
C ASN A 133 -1.47 -12.18 4.88
N SER A 134 -0.45 -12.17 4.00
CA SER A 134 0.75 -11.36 4.23
C SER A 134 0.50 -9.91 3.77
N THR A 135 0.94 -8.96 4.58
CA THR A 135 0.93 -7.54 4.21
C THR A 135 1.78 -7.29 2.97
N VAL A 136 1.27 -6.48 2.05
CA VAL A 136 2.00 -6.02 0.87
C VAL A 136 2.39 -4.56 1.07
N ILE A 137 3.68 -4.27 0.98
CA ILE A 137 4.22 -2.91 1.08
C ILE A 137 4.64 -2.47 -0.32
N TRP A 138 4.07 -1.36 -0.79
CA TRP A 138 4.39 -0.75 -2.08
C TRP A 138 5.32 0.44 -1.92
N THR A 139 6.27 0.58 -2.83
CA THR A 139 7.12 1.78 -2.97
C THR A 139 7.31 2.12 -4.44
N TYR A 140 7.45 3.41 -4.75
CA TYR A 140 7.65 3.93 -6.10
C TYR A 140 8.93 4.75 -6.15
N LYS A 141 9.83 4.43 -7.09
CA LYS A 141 11.16 5.05 -7.17
C LYS A 141 11.08 6.56 -7.46
N ASN A 142 10.11 6.98 -8.29
CA ASN A 142 9.88 8.39 -8.59
C ASN A 142 8.42 8.77 -8.29
N PRO A 143 8.14 9.47 -7.18
CA PRO A 143 6.79 9.85 -6.80
C PRO A 143 6.15 10.88 -7.74
N LYS A 144 6.93 11.66 -8.52
CA LYS A 144 6.40 12.56 -9.53
C LYS A 144 5.90 11.85 -10.79
N VAL A 145 6.26 10.57 -10.98
CA VAL A 145 5.75 9.73 -12.08
C VAL A 145 4.60 8.86 -11.59
N VAL A 146 4.77 8.18 -10.45
CA VAL A 146 3.72 7.38 -9.82
C VAL A 146 3.74 7.63 -8.32
N TYR A 147 2.60 7.99 -7.76
CA TYR A 147 2.40 8.15 -6.33
C TYR A 147 1.11 7.45 -5.91
N ASP A 148 1.17 6.71 -4.81
CA ASP A 148 0.06 5.91 -4.27
C ASP A 148 -0.70 5.07 -5.34
N GLY A 149 0.06 4.49 -6.28
CA GLY A 149 -0.50 3.66 -7.35
C GLY A 149 -1.27 4.42 -8.43
N VAL A 150 -1.11 5.73 -8.53
CA VAL A 150 -1.72 6.58 -9.56
C VAL A 150 -0.64 7.24 -10.41
N GLY A 151 -0.87 7.39 -11.72
CA GLY A 151 0.00 8.15 -12.63
C GLY A 151 -0.08 9.65 -12.32
N TYR A 152 1.05 10.26 -11.98
CA TYR A 152 1.17 11.68 -11.62
C TYR A 152 1.74 12.54 -12.75
N GLY A 153 2.76 12.06 -13.41
CA GLY A 153 3.38 12.77 -14.53
C GLY A 153 3.99 11.81 -15.55
N PRO A 154 4.20 12.26 -16.80
CA PRO A 154 4.79 11.43 -17.83
C PRO A 154 6.23 11.05 -17.48
N GLY A 155 6.60 9.81 -17.81
CA GLY A 155 7.92 9.27 -17.53
C GLY A 155 7.91 7.78 -17.23
N THR A 156 9.05 7.28 -16.77
CA THR A 156 9.23 5.88 -16.38
C THR A 156 9.74 5.77 -14.96
N THR A 157 9.17 4.85 -14.20
CA THR A 157 9.58 4.56 -12.82
C THR A 157 9.50 3.05 -12.53
N THR A 158 9.93 2.64 -11.35
CA THR A 158 9.80 1.27 -10.87
C THR A 158 8.87 1.26 -9.65
N ALA A 159 7.82 0.44 -9.74
CA ALA A 159 7.01 0.04 -8.60
C ALA A 159 7.62 -1.21 -7.97
N THR A 160 7.80 -1.20 -6.66
CA THR A 160 8.34 -2.34 -5.90
C THR A 160 7.32 -2.79 -4.88
N ALA A 161 7.02 -4.09 -4.86
CA ALA A 161 6.20 -4.73 -3.84
C ALA A 161 7.08 -5.63 -2.95
N ARG A 162 6.88 -5.55 -1.64
CA ARG A 162 7.47 -6.49 -0.67
C ARG A 162 6.35 -7.26 0.01
N CYS A 163 6.41 -8.59 -0.05
CA CYS A 163 5.41 -9.47 0.51
C CYS A 163 6.04 -10.79 0.96
N ALA A 164 5.81 -11.22 2.18
CA ALA A 164 6.32 -12.49 2.74
C ALA A 164 7.84 -12.71 2.54
N GLY A 165 8.65 -11.64 2.65
CA GLY A 165 10.10 -11.68 2.42
C GLY A 165 10.53 -11.70 0.95
N VAL A 166 9.58 -11.61 0.01
CA VAL A 166 9.84 -11.54 -1.44
C VAL A 166 9.75 -10.10 -1.93
N THR A 167 10.76 -9.63 -2.65
CA THR A 167 10.76 -8.34 -3.34
C THR A 167 10.46 -8.58 -4.82
N MET A 168 9.51 -7.80 -5.36
CA MET A 168 9.05 -7.90 -6.74
C MET A 168 9.01 -6.52 -7.36
N THR A 169 9.35 -6.37 -8.63
CA THR A 169 9.38 -5.08 -9.33
C THR A 169 8.56 -5.10 -10.60
N CYS A 170 7.97 -3.93 -10.93
CA CYS A 170 7.28 -3.68 -12.18
C CYS A 170 7.81 -2.36 -12.76
N LYS A 171 8.22 -2.38 -14.04
CA LYS A 171 8.53 -1.16 -14.81
C LYS A 171 7.22 -0.46 -15.17
N VAL A 172 7.06 0.79 -14.75
CA VAL A 172 5.84 1.58 -15.02
C VAL A 172 6.19 2.73 -15.95
N THR A 173 5.47 2.85 -17.05
CA THR A 173 5.53 3.99 -17.96
C THR A 173 4.22 4.76 -17.84
N VAL A 174 4.30 6.04 -17.50
CA VAL A 174 3.16 6.96 -17.49
C VAL A 174 3.24 7.84 -18.73
N LYS A 175 2.19 7.86 -19.51
CA LYS A 175 2.01 8.75 -20.68
C LYS A 175 1.16 9.94 -20.29
N ASP A 176 1.28 11.04 -21.03
CA ASP A 176 0.37 12.18 -20.89
C ASP A 176 -1.09 11.76 -20.97
N TYR A 177 -1.95 12.54 -20.33
CA TYR A 177 -3.38 12.39 -20.49
C TYR A 177 -3.77 12.71 -21.95
N ASN A 178 -4.68 11.94 -22.50
CA ASN A 178 -5.17 12.18 -23.84
C ASN A 178 -6.41 13.09 -23.81
N GLY A 179 -6.27 14.32 -24.25
CA GLY A 179 -7.31 15.35 -24.22
C GLY A 179 -7.08 16.43 -23.15
N SER A 180 -8.13 17.18 -22.79
CA SER A 180 -8.06 18.20 -21.77
C SER A 180 -8.07 17.60 -20.37
N LEU A 181 -6.94 17.68 -19.67
CA LEU A 181 -6.87 17.27 -18.28
C LEU A 181 -7.67 18.24 -17.38
N ALA A 182 -7.77 19.52 -17.74
CA ALA A 182 -8.59 20.48 -17.00
C ALA A 182 -10.08 20.11 -17.03
N LYS A 183 -10.61 19.74 -18.19
CA LYS A 183 -12.00 19.25 -18.29
C LYS A 183 -12.25 18.00 -17.47
N LYS A 184 -11.28 17.08 -17.43
CA LYS A 184 -11.40 15.87 -16.64
C LYS A 184 -11.39 16.16 -15.13
N MET A 185 -10.50 17.04 -14.68
CA MET A 185 -10.25 17.25 -13.25
C MET A 185 -11.18 18.30 -12.63
N ALA A 186 -11.64 19.26 -13.43
CA ALA A 186 -12.59 20.30 -13.01
C ALA A 186 -13.87 20.29 -13.86
N PRO A 187 -14.62 19.17 -13.94
CA PRO A 187 -15.76 19.03 -14.87
C PRO A 187 -16.92 19.98 -14.60
N LYS A 188 -17.00 20.56 -13.40
CA LYS A 188 -18.02 21.54 -13.02
C LYS A 188 -17.62 22.98 -13.32
N ALA A 189 -16.34 23.26 -13.65
CA ALA A 189 -15.90 24.60 -13.98
C ALA A 189 -16.54 25.11 -15.29
N ASN A 190 -16.67 26.43 -15.43
CA ASN A 190 -17.32 27.05 -16.58
C ASN A 190 -16.63 26.66 -17.89
N ALA A 191 -17.40 26.29 -18.89
CA ALA A 191 -16.91 25.75 -20.17
C ALA A 191 -15.98 26.73 -20.91
N ASN A 192 -16.28 28.05 -20.89
CA ASN A 192 -15.43 29.09 -21.49
C ASN A 192 -14.11 29.25 -20.73
N VAL A 193 -14.09 29.09 -19.39
CA VAL A 193 -12.88 29.11 -18.57
C VAL A 193 -11.97 27.93 -18.90
N LEU A 194 -12.55 26.70 -18.97
CA LEU A 194 -11.82 25.48 -19.38
C LEU A 194 -11.27 25.60 -20.82
N SER A 195 -12.09 26.15 -21.73
CA SER A 195 -11.65 26.41 -23.12
C SER A 195 -10.51 27.42 -23.19
N ALA A 196 -10.56 28.49 -22.39
CA ALA A 196 -9.49 29.48 -22.31
C ALA A 196 -8.19 28.86 -21.75
N PHE A 197 -8.30 28.02 -20.72
CA PHE A 197 -7.17 27.30 -20.14
C PHE A 197 -6.42 26.48 -21.18
N ASP A 198 -7.15 25.66 -21.94
CA ASP A 198 -6.57 24.84 -23.00
C ASP A 198 -5.98 25.69 -24.15
N LYS A 199 -6.71 26.73 -24.62
CA LYS A 199 -6.29 27.62 -25.72
C LYS A 199 -5.05 28.45 -25.41
N LEU A 200 -4.90 28.86 -24.15
CA LEU A 200 -3.70 29.58 -23.69
C LEU A 200 -2.52 28.64 -23.39
N GLY A 201 -2.71 27.32 -23.54
CA GLY A 201 -1.65 26.32 -23.36
C GLY A 201 -1.29 26.03 -21.91
N PHE A 202 -2.17 26.38 -20.97
CA PHE A 202 -1.97 26.01 -19.56
C PHE A 202 -2.04 24.52 -19.35
N LYS A 203 -1.30 24.01 -18.36
CA LYS A 203 -1.19 22.59 -18.02
C LYS A 203 -1.43 22.37 -16.54
N ILE A 204 -2.07 21.24 -16.22
CA ILE A 204 -2.12 20.72 -14.86
C ILE A 204 -0.93 19.80 -14.66
N LYS A 205 -0.18 20.02 -13.59
CA LYS A 205 0.92 19.16 -13.12
C LYS A 205 0.59 18.62 -11.74
N TYR A 206 1.06 17.42 -11.44
CA TYR A 206 0.95 16.82 -10.10
C TYR A 206 2.33 16.64 -9.50
N ASP A 207 2.51 17.12 -8.28
CA ASP A 207 3.76 16.95 -7.53
C ASP A 207 3.46 16.64 -6.06
N PRO A 208 3.52 15.37 -5.62
CA PRO A 208 3.21 15.00 -4.25
C PRO A 208 4.28 15.44 -3.24
N THR A 209 5.40 16.00 -3.71
CA THR A 209 6.53 16.43 -2.87
C THR A 209 6.44 17.89 -2.42
N VAL A 210 5.52 18.67 -3.00
CA VAL A 210 5.32 20.07 -2.58
C VAL A 210 4.61 20.14 -1.22
N ASN A 211 4.80 21.24 -0.49
CA ASN A 211 4.24 21.48 0.84
C ASN A 211 2.93 22.31 0.83
N TYR A 212 2.35 22.56 -0.36
CA TYR A 212 1.08 23.26 -0.55
C TYR A 212 0.07 22.35 -1.27
N GLY A 213 -1.23 22.68 -1.22
CA GLY A 213 -2.28 21.91 -1.91
C GLY A 213 -2.31 22.13 -3.41
N GLY A 214 -2.20 23.40 -3.84
CA GLY A 214 -2.16 23.84 -5.23
C GLY A 214 -1.37 25.13 -5.40
N CYS A 215 -1.03 25.44 -6.65
CA CYS A 215 -0.38 26.70 -7.02
C CYS A 215 -0.64 27.02 -8.49
N PHE A 216 -1.27 28.15 -8.75
CA PHE A 216 -1.41 28.74 -10.07
C PHE A 216 -0.17 29.57 -10.41
N ASN A 217 0.42 29.32 -11.57
CA ASN A 217 1.56 30.10 -12.09
C ASN A 217 1.29 30.55 -13.53
N ALA A 218 0.98 31.85 -13.69
CA ALA A 218 0.66 32.42 -14.99
C ALA A 218 1.87 32.44 -15.94
N HIS A 219 3.08 32.67 -15.43
CA HIS A 219 4.31 32.74 -16.23
C HIS A 219 4.72 31.35 -16.77
N GLU A 220 4.60 30.32 -15.99
CA GLU A 220 4.86 28.93 -16.37
C GLU A 220 3.67 28.25 -17.06
N ARG A 221 2.54 28.94 -17.12
CA ARG A 221 1.25 28.40 -17.59
C ARG A 221 0.90 27.07 -16.94
N THR A 222 1.01 26.99 -15.62
CA THR A 222 0.72 25.75 -14.88
C THR A 222 -0.21 25.97 -13.70
N ILE A 223 -1.01 24.96 -13.44
CA ILE A 223 -1.56 24.68 -12.11
C ILE A 223 -0.85 23.43 -11.60
N THR A 224 -0.10 23.58 -10.51
CA THR A 224 0.53 22.45 -9.83
C THR A 224 -0.37 22.02 -8.67
N LEU A 225 -0.73 20.74 -8.60
CA LEU A 225 -1.54 20.16 -7.55
C LEU A 225 -0.76 19.06 -6.81
N ARG A 226 -0.92 19.01 -5.50
CA ARG A 226 -0.27 17.99 -4.69
C ARG A 226 -0.86 16.61 -4.94
N PHE A 227 -2.20 16.50 -5.01
CA PHE A 227 -2.89 15.23 -5.14
C PHE A 227 -3.84 15.19 -6.33
N VAL A 228 -3.96 14.00 -6.93
CA VAL A 228 -4.93 13.74 -8.01
C VAL A 228 -6.33 13.62 -7.41
N GLY A 229 -7.29 14.34 -7.99
CA GLY A 229 -8.71 14.28 -7.55
C GLY A 229 -9.05 15.20 -6.40
N ASP A 230 -8.15 16.10 -6.00
CA ASP A 230 -8.40 17.11 -4.99
C ASP A 230 -9.22 18.28 -5.60
N ASN A 231 -10.21 18.77 -4.85
CA ASN A 231 -11.02 19.93 -5.23
C ASN A 231 -10.27 21.26 -5.23
N THR A 232 -9.03 21.30 -4.72
CA THR A 232 -8.11 22.44 -4.82
C THR A 232 -7.97 22.96 -6.26
N ILE A 233 -8.21 22.10 -7.26
CA ILE A 233 -8.24 22.51 -8.67
C ILE A 233 -9.21 23.68 -8.93
N TYR A 234 -10.35 23.74 -8.25
CA TYR A 234 -11.32 24.83 -8.45
C TYR A 234 -10.84 26.13 -7.85
N HIS A 235 -10.09 26.10 -6.74
CA HIS A 235 -9.43 27.26 -6.17
C HIS A 235 -8.39 27.82 -7.17
N GLU A 236 -7.50 26.97 -7.69
CA GLU A 236 -6.48 27.38 -8.67
C GLU A 236 -7.09 27.88 -10.00
N MET A 237 -8.22 27.30 -10.40
CA MET A 237 -9.02 27.79 -11.54
C MET A 237 -9.64 29.16 -11.25
N GLY A 238 -9.89 29.52 -9.99
CA GLY A 238 -10.30 30.85 -9.56
C GLY A 238 -9.21 31.88 -9.84
N HIS A 239 -7.95 31.60 -9.50
CA HIS A 239 -6.80 32.44 -9.86
C HIS A 239 -6.63 32.57 -11.38
N PHE A 240 -6.77 31.45 -12.10
CA PHE A 240 -6.74 31.48 -13.57
C PHE A 240 -7.86 32.36 -14.15
N LEU A 241 -9.10 32.22 -13.65
CA LEU A 241 -10.23 33.07 -14.05
C LEU A 241 -9.92 34.54 -13.82
N ALA A 242 -9.45 34.91 -12.62
CA ALA A 242 -9.08 36.27 -12.28
C ALA A 242 -8.04 36.83 -13.25
N PHE A 243 -6.98 36.06 -13.53
CA PHE A 243 -5.94 36.42 -14.49
C PHE A 243 -6.49 36.68 -15.89
N VAL A 244 -7.26 35.75 -16.46
CA VAL A 244 -7.79 35.89 -17.82
C VAL A 244 -8.81 37.03 -17.91
N ALA A 245 -9.63 37.24 -16.86
CA ALA A 245 -10.61 38.32 -16.79
C ALA A 245 -9.98 39.72 -16.60
N GLY A 246 -8.67 39.83 -16.40
CA GLY A 246 -7.93 41.07 -16.28
C GLY A 246 -7.47 41.40 -14.87
N ASN A 247 -7.10 40.43 -14.10
CA ASN A 247 -6.69 40.52 -12.69
C ASN A 247 -7.78 41.20 -11.85
N VAL A 248 -9.04 40.78 -12.07
CA VAL A 248 -10.23 41.37 -11.42
C VAL A 248 -10.17 41.28 -9.90
N ASP A 249 -9.53 40.27 -9.36
CA ASP A 249 -9.27 40.03 -7.94
C ASP A 249 -8.38 41.11 -7.27
N ARG A 250 -7.67 41.92 -8.10
CA ARG A 250 -6.79 43.01 -7.67
C ARG A 250 -7.36 44.41 -7.95
N SER A 251 -8.60 44.47 -8.48
CA SER A 251 -9.25 45.76 -8.76
C SER A 251 -9.76 46.40 -7.46
N SER A 252 -9.88 47.73 -7.47
CA SER A 252 -10.48 48.53 -6.39
C SER A 252 -11.95 48.06 -6.11
N ASP A 253 -12.69 47.77 -7.18
CA ASP A 253 -14.06 47.36 -7.09
C ASP A 253 -14.20 46.02 -6.34
N PHE A 254 -13.33 45.05 -6.67
CA PHE A 254 -13.34 43.78 -5.97
C PHE A 254 -12.81 43.89 -4.53
N ALA A 255 -11.85 44.77 -4.28
CA ALA A 255 -11.39 45.05 -2.91
C ALA A 255 -12.54 45.59 -2.02
N ALA A 256 -13.42 46.45 -2.57
CA ALA A 256 -14.60 46.92 -1.85
C ALA A 256 -15.59 45.78 -1.55
N ILE A 257 -15.82 44.87 -2.52
CA ILE A 257 -16.66 43.66 -2.34
C ILE A 257 -16.06 42.78 -1.25
N TYR A 258 -14.76 42.45 -1.34
CA TYR A 258 -14.02 41.66 -0.36
C TYR A 258 -14.22 42.23 1.08
N ASN A 259 -13.99 43.53 1.25
CA ASN A 259 -14.14 44.17 2.56
C ASN A 259 -15.56 44.09 3.10
N SER A 260 -16.57 44.14 2.21
CA SER A 260 -18.00 44.09 2.62
C SER A 260 -18.53 42.67 2.93
N GLU A 261 -17.90 41.61 2.38
CA GLU A 261 -18.45 40.27 2.46
C GLU A 261 -17.51 39.24 3.12
N LYS A 262 -16.20 39.51 3.29
CA LYS A 262 -15.23 38.55 3.86
C LYS A 262 -15.61 37.99 5.23
N SER A 263 -16.29 38.79 6.07
CA SER A 263 -16.75 38.35 7.39
C SER A 263 -17.84 37.27 7.32
N LYS A 264 -18.58 37.22 6.21
CA LYS A 264 -19.65 36.25 5.95
C LYS A 264 -19.16 34.95 5.31
N PHE A 265 -17.87 34.89 4.92
CA PHE A 265 -17.29 33.68 4.35
C PHE A 265 -17.19 32.57 5.42
N THR A 266 -17.73 31.38 5.10
CA THR A 266 -17.83 30.23 6.00
C THR A 266 -17.20 28.96 5.43
N GLY A 267 -16.43 29.06 4.34
CA GLY A 267 -15.71 27.94 3.73
C GLY A 267 -14.69 27.29 4.68
N ILE A 268 -14.22 26.12 4.34
CA ILE A 268 -13.34 25.27 5.18
C ILE A 268 -12.04 26.01 5.57
N ASN A 269 -11.44 26.74 4.61
CA ASN A 269 -10.18 27.46 4.79
C ASN A 269 -10.38 28.94 5.07
N ARG A 270 -11.32 29.31 5.96
CA ARG A 270 -11.72 30.70 6.17
C ARG A 270 -10.55 31.64 6.45
N SER A 271 -9.64 31.29 7.34
CA SER A 271 -8.47 32.13 7.69
C SER A 271 -7.56 32.39 6.47
N TYR A 272 -7.35 31.37 5.65
CA TYR A 272 -6.58 31.47 4.42
C TYR A 272 -7.33 32.29 3.36
N ALA A 273 -8.59 31.98 3.10
CA ALA A 273 -9.42 32.66 2.12
C ALA A 273 -9.57 34.15 2.41
N THR A 274 -9.70 34.53 3.69
CA THR A 274 -9.95 35.93 4.07
C THR A 274 -8.70 36.75 4.36
N GLN A 275 -7.49 36.23 4.08
CA GLN A 275 -6.23 36.95 4.31
C GLN A 275 -6.01 38.09 3.32
N ASN A 276 -6.49 37.97 2.08
CA ASN A 276 -6.41 39.00 1.04
C ASN A 276 -7.51 38.76 -0.02
N ALA A 277 -7.73 39.77 -0.86
CA ALA A 277 -8.77 39.74 -1.91
C ALA A 277 -8.52 38.67 -2.98
N THR A 278 -7.27 38.36 -3.28
CA THR A 278 -6.88 37.40 -4.31
C THR A 278 -7.25 35.97 -3.89
N GLU A 279 -6.88 35.57 -2.67
CA GLU A 279 -7.23 34.25 -2.12
C GLU A 279 -8.74 34.14 -1.88
N TYR A 280 -9.37 35.25 -1.44
CA TYR A 280 -10.80 35.30 -1.25
C TYR A 280 -11.57 35.07 -2.57
N PHE A 281 -11.11 35.67 -3.68
CA PHE A 281 -11.71 35.44 -4.99
C PHE A 281 -11.59 33.98 -5.40
N ALA A 282 -10.42 33.40 -5.27
CA ALA A 282 -10.14 32.01 -5.67
C ALA A 282 -10.96 31.00 -4.86
N GLU A 283 -11.00 31.15 -3.53
CA GLU A 283 -11.76 30.27 -2.66
C GLU A 283 -13.28 30.48 -2.84
N SER A 284 -13.71 31.73 -3.06
CA SER A 284 -15.11 31.99 -3.38
C SER A 284 -15.50 31.42 -4.74
N TYR A 285 -14.61 31.35 -5.74
CA TYR A 285 -14.88 30.64 -7.00
C TYR A 285 -15.00 29.15 -6.78
N HIS A 286 -14.17 28.53 -5.94
CA HIS A 286 -14.30 27.13 -5.53
C HIS A 286 -15.72 26.86 -4.98
N ASP A 287 -16.16 27.67 -4.02
CA ASP A 287 -17.49 27.52 -3.41
C ASP A 287 -18.63 27.86 -4.38
N TYR A 288 -18.42 28.87 -5.26
CA TYR A 288 -19.39 29.22 -6.33
C TYR A 288 -19.65 28.04 -7.26
N ILE A 289 -18.65 27.22 -7.56
CA ILE A 289 -18.79 26.02 -8.40
C ILE A 289 -19.37 24.84 -7.63
N LEU A 290 -18.90 24.60 -6.40
CA LEU A 290 -19.25 23.38 -5.66
C LEU A 290 -20.50 23.51 -4.79
N GLN A 291 -20.80 24.74 -4.31
CA GLN A 291 -21.90 25.05 -3.40
C GLN A 291 -22.66 26.33 -3.84
N PRO A 292 -23.15 26.40 -5.10
CA PRO A 292 -23.63 27.64 -5.70
C PRO A 292 -24.76 28.31 -4.92
N THR A 293 -25.72 27.56 -4.41
CA THR A 293 -26.89 28.09 -3.68
C THR A 293 -26.49 28.77 -2.38
N GLU A 294 -25.67 28.09 -1.57
CA GLU A 294 -25.21 28.60 -0.27
C GLU A 294 -24.28 29.79 -0.44
N THR A 295 -23.37 29.71 -1.42
CA THR A 295 -22.42 30.79 -1.71
C THR A 295 -23.17 32.05 -2.16
N LYS A 296 -24.14 31.92 -3.07
CA LYS A 296 -24.97 33.05 -3.53
C LYS A 296 -25.78 33.69 -2.41
N LYS A 297 -26.29 32.89 -1.47
CA LYS A 297 -27.03 33.39 -0.31
C LYS A 297 -26.18 34.24 0.63
N LYS A 298 -24.92 33.77 0.89
CA LYS A 298 -24.02 34.42 1.84
C LYS A 298 -23.19 35.55 1.22
N LEU A 299 -22.77 35.40 -0.02
CA LEU A 299 -21.81 36.24 -0.74
C LEU A 299 -22.37 36.72 -2.09
N PRO A 300 -23.53 37.41 -2.09
CA PRO A 300 -24.23 37.76 -3.36
C PRO A 300 -23.42 38.69 -4.25
N LYS A 301 -22.68 39.68 -3.70
CA LYS A 301 -21.85 40.60 -4.48
C LYS A 301 -20.61 39.87 -5.05
N THR A 302 -19.99 39.01 -4.27
CA THR A 302 -18.87 38.16 -4.71
C THR A 302 -19.31 37.24 -5.84
N CYS A 303 -20.47 36.57 -5.72
CA CYS A 303 -21.02 35.72 -6.78
C CYS A 303 -21.32 36.51 -8.07
N SER A 304 -21.81 37.77 -7.96
CA SER A 304 -22.00 38.63 -9.13
C SER A 304 -20.67 38.96 -9.79
N ALA A 305 -19.64 39.35 -9.03
CA ALA A 305 -18.32 39.64 -9.54
C ALA A 305 -17.67 38.44 -10.24
N ILE A 306 -17.81 37.22 -9.67
CA ILE A 306 -17.36 35.97 -10.29
C ILE A 306 -18.11 35.72 -11.61
N SER A 307 -19.46 35.85 -11.61
CA SER A 307 -20.25 35.69 -12.82
C SER A 307 -19.82 36.66 -13.93
N ASP A 308 -19.54 37.92 -13.57
CA ASP A 308 -19.11 38.94 -14.54
C ASP A 308 -17.66 38.66 -15.01
N ALA A 309 -16.77 38.14 -14.14
CA ALA A 309 -15.45 37.65 -14.55
C ALA A 309 -15.56 36.50 -15.57
N VAL A 310 -16.45 35.54 -15.33
CA VAL A 310 -16.73 34.43 -16.27
C VAL A 310 -17.21 34.96 -17.62
N LYS A 311 -18.12 35.93 -17.66
CA LYS A 311 -18.63 36.57 -18.90
C LYS A 311 -17.53 37.29 -19.68
N LYS A 312 -16.50 37.84 -18.98
CA LYS A 312 -15.34 38.47 -19.62
C LYS A 312 -14.43 37.47 -20.36
N VAL A 313 -14.52 36.18 -20.08
CA VAL A 313 -13.70 35.16 -20.76
C VAL A 313 -14.27 34.85 -22.14
N THR A 314 -14.10 35.78 -23.06
CA THR A 314 -14.49 35.67 -24.47
C THR A 314 -13.31 35.27 -25.37
N PRO A 315 -13.53 34.76 -26.59
CA PRO A 315 -12.46 34.47 -27.54
C PRO A 315 -11.53 35.69 -27.78
N THR A 316 -12.09 36.89 -27.90
CA THR A 316 -11.32 38.15 -28.06
C THR A 316 -10.44 38.41 -26.84
N ARG A 317 -10.98 38.22 -25.62
CA ARG A 317 -10.21 38.36 -24.39
C ARG A 317 -9.06 37.38 -24.31
N VAL A 318 -9.30 36.12 -24.66
CA VAL A 318 -8.28 35.05 -24.70
C VAL A 318 -7.15 35.42 -25.70
N ALA A 319 -7.51 35.89 -26.88
CA ALA A 319 -6.52 36.34 -27.87
C ALA A 319 -5.70 37.53 -27.33
N ARG A 320 -6.32 38.50 -26.67
CA ARG A 320 -5.62 39.64 -26.06
C ARG A 320 -4.68 39.24 -24.94
N VAL A 321 -5.08 38.30 -24.09
CA VAL A 321 -4.21 37.71 -23.03
C VAL A 321 -2.98 37.06 -23.67
N LYS A 322 -3.17 36.26 -24.72
CA LYS A 322 -2.08 35.62 -25.45
C LYS A 322 -1.11 36.67 -26.09
N GLU A 323 -1.64 37.75 -26.67
CA GLU A 323 -0.85 38.82 -27.24
C GLU A 323 0.02 39.53 -26.19
N ILE A 324 -0.57 39.89 -25.03
CA ILE A 324 0.11 40.63 -23.98
C ILE A 324 1.14 39.77 -23.25
N TYR A 325 0.75 38.59 -22.84
CA TYR A 325 1.58 37.74 -21.94
C TYR A 325 2.41 36.70 -22.69
N GLY A 326 2.05 36.37 -23.96
CA GLY A 326 2.73 35.33 -24.73
C GLY A 326 4.26 35.56 -24.85
N PRO A 327 4.75 36.77 -25.07
CA PRO A 327 6.21 37.04 -25.10
C PRO A 327 6.96 36.76 -23.80
N PHE A 328 6.25 36.72 -22.66
CA PHE A 328 6.82 36.51 -21.33
C PHE A 328 6.64 35.07 -20.80
N TRP A 329 5.94 34.22 -21.56
CA TRP A 329 5.71 32.82 -21.14
C TRP A 329 6.93 31.95 -21.43
N LYS A 330 7.12 30.98 -20.52
CA LYS A 330 8.09 29.88 -20.70
C LYS A 330 7.52 28.72 -21.46
#